data_6e66494fc4531144d61a0076b3d73cb9
#
_entry.id   6e66494fc4531144d61a0076b3d73cb9
#
_cell.length_a   1.000
_cell.length_b   1.000
_cell.length_c   1.000
_cell.angle_alpha   90.00
_cell.angle_beta   90.00
_cell.angle_gamma   90.00
#
_symmetry.space_group_name_H-M   'P 1'
#
loop_
_entity.id
_entity.type
_entity.pdbx_description
1 polymer ?
#
loop_
_entity_poly.entity_id
_entity_poly.type
_entity_poly.pdbx_seq_one_letter_code
_entity_poly.pdbx_strand_id
1 'polypeptide(L)'
;HLREVDKRAKAISPMKLYGVTVGKMFFELAPRLLWTSLNIPILRPTPDTRTVVEVYSSLVARSLIGRRSYKSDVKEQQTRARAEARADLVRMLGSSKLQDSYGITLTLTQKQRVSLANDTKGDVLDACLAAIQTAWVHHRENFGI
;
A
#
# COMPACT_ATOMS: atom_id res chain seq x y z
N HIS A 1 -4.67 -10.01 18.04
CA HIS A 1 -4.73 -11.27 17.29
C HIS A 1 -4.27 -11.01 15.86
N LEU A 2 -3.36 -11.86 15.30
CA LEU A 2 -2.88 -11.76 13.92
C LEU A 2 -3.62 -12.79 13.06
N ARG A 3 -4.16 -12.35 11.92
CA ARG A 3 -4.66 -13.24 10.88
C ARG A 3 -3.49 -13.98 10.24
N GLU A 4 -3.72 -15.10 9.57
CA GLU A 4 -2.66 -15.85 8.89
C GLU A 4 -1.98 -14.99 7.81
N VAL A 5 -2.76 -14.21 7.06
CA VAL A 5 -2.23 -13.28 6.06
C VAL A 5 -1.31 -12.21 6.70
N ASP A 6 -1.64 -11.72 7.90
CA ASP A 6 -0.79 -10.74 8.61
C ASP A 6 0.56 -11.35 8.99
N LYS A 7 0.57 -12.61 9.44
CA LYS A 7 1.80 -13.35 9.78
C LYS A 7 2.68 -13.54 8.53
N ARG A 8 2.09 -13.99 7.42
CA ARG A 8 2.80 -14.18 6.14
C ARG A 8 3.36 -12.86 5.61
N ALA A 9 2.57 -11.79 5.66
CA ALA A 9 2.99 -10.46 5.26
C ALA A 9 3.96 -9.80 6.26
N LYS A 10 4.18 -10.40 7.44
CA LYS A 10 4.91 -9.79 8.57
C LYS A 10 4.36 -8.38 8.87
N ALA A 11 3.05 -8.27 8.85
CA ALA A 11 2.28 -7.06 9.10
C ALA A 11 1.82 -6.97 10.55
N ILE A 12 1.32 -5.81 10.93
CA ILE A 12 0.66 -5.58 12.22
C ILE A 12 -0.82 -5.91 12.04
N SER A 13 -1.47 -6.45 13.09
CA SER A 13 -2.91 -6.70 13.05
C SER A 13 -3.69 -5.44 12.65
N PRO A 14 -4.63 -5.52 11.71
CA PRO A 14 -5.52 -4.41 11.38
C PRO A 14 -6.47 -4.04 12.54
N MET A 15 -6.62 -4.94 13.51
CA MET A 15 -7.45 -4.71 14.71
C MET A 15 -6.70 -4.03 15.86
N LYS A 16 -5.47 -3.58 15.63
CA LYS A 16 -4.68 -2.84 16.61
C LYS A 16 -5.35 -1.52 16.99
N LEU A 17 -5.56 -1.30 18.28
CA LEU A 17 -6.23 -0.09 18.81
C LEU A 17 -5.26 0.92 19.46
N TYR A 18 -3.95 0.67 19.44
CA TYR A 18 -2.91 1.53 20.01
C TYR A 18 -1.88 1.91 18.96
N GLY A 19 -1.21 3.04 19.14
CA GLY A 19 -0.35 3.65 18.12
C GLY A 19 -1.18 4.13 16.93
N VAL A 20 -0.76 3.81 15.70
CA VAL A 20 -1.61 4.04 14.52
C VAL A 20 -2.82 3.11 14.60
N THR A 21 -3.99 3.68 14.80
CA THR A 21 -5.22 2.96 15.14
C THR A 21 -5.94 2.45 13.90
N VAL A 22 -5.35 1.53 13.15
CA VAL A 22 -5.96 0.93 11.94
C VAL A 22 -7.32 0.31 12.25
N GLY A 23 -7.47 -0.31 13.43
CA GLY A 23 -8.75 -0.88 13.87
C GLY A 23 -9.88 0.15 13.98
N LYS A 24 -9.59 1.39 14.40
CA LYS A 24 -10.61 2.47 14.41
C LYS A 24 -10.99 2.91 12.99
N MET A 25 -10.01 3.01 12.10
CA MET A 25 -10.27 3.33 10.69
C MET A 25 -11.13 2.24 10.03
N PHE A 26 -10.83 0.97 10.31
CA PHE A 26 -11.63 -0.15 9.84
C PHE A 26 -13.06 -0.10 10.41
N PHE A 27 -13.22 0.19 11.70
CA PHE A 27 -14.52 0.32 12.35
C PHE A 27 -15.40 1.38 11.68
N GLU A 28 -14.82 2.52 11.29
CA GLU A 28 -15.54 3.58 10.58
C GLU A 28 -15.83 3.23 9.11
N LEU A 29 -14.93 2.54 8.45
CA LEU A 29 -15.04 2.25 7.02
C LEU A 29 -15.94 1.05 6.73
N ALA A 30 -15.86 -0.01 7.52
CA ALA A 30 -16.55 -1.28 7.24
C ALA A 30 -18.08 -1.12 7.13
N PRO A 31 -18.79 -0.40 8.04
CA PRO A 31 -20.22 -0.17 7.87
C PRO A 31 -20.56 0.58 6.58
N ARG A 32 -19.74 1.57 6.21
CA ARG A 32 -19.95 2.36 4.99
C ARG A 32 -19.80 1.49 3.74
N LEU A 33 -18.83 0.58 3.71
CA LEU A 33 -18.68 -0.40 2.63
C LEU A 33 -19.87 -1.36 2.55
N LEU A 34 -20.42 -1.78 3.70
CA LEU A 34 -21.59 -2.65 3.75
C LEU A 34 -22.86 -2.00 3.18
N TRP A 35 -22.99 -0.69 3.23
CA TRP A 35 -24.12 0.04 2.64
C TRP A 35 -23.99 0.26 1.13
N THR A 36 -22.88 -0.10 0.53
CA THR A 36 -22.67 -0.01 -0.92
C THR A 36 -22.98 -1.34 -1.59
N SER A 37 -23.12 -1.33 -2.92
CA SER A 37 -23.20 -2.55 -3.74
C SER A 37 -21.84 -3.11 -4.14
N LEU A 38 -20.75 -2.50 -3.72
CA LEU A 38 -19.40 -2.86 -4.16
C LEU A 38 -19.07 -4.34 -3.94
N ASN A 39 -18.39 -4.93 -4.91
CA ASN A 39 -17.87 -6.28 -4.79
C ASN A 39 -16.67 -6.30 -3.83
N ILE A 40 -16.76 -7.08 -2.75
CA ILE A 40 -15.66 -7.34 -1.82
C ILE A 40 -15.37 -8.84 -1.93
N PRO A 41 -14.41 -9.27 -2.77
CA PRO A 41 -14.17 -10.67 -3.05
C PRO A 41 -14.04 -11.50 -1.77
N ILE A 42 -14.62 -12.72 -1.78
CA ILE A 42 -14.67 -13.66 -0.64
C ILE A 42 -15.56 -13.20 0.52
N LEU A 43 -15.45 -11.93 0.95
CA LEU A 43 -16.21 -11.44 2.12
C LEU A 43 -17.66 -11.13 1.77
N ARG A 44 -17.87 -10.45 0.64
CA ARG A 44 -19.20 -10.09 0.14
C ARG A 44 -19.17 -9.95 -1.38
N PRO A 45 -19.16 -11.05 -2.13
CA PRO A 45 -19.21 -11.02 -3.58
C PRO A 45 -20.55 -10.45 -4.06
N THR A 46 -20.51 -9.54 -5.01
CA THR A 46 -21.66 -8.93 -5.67
C THR A 46 -21.40 -8.85 -7.18
N PRO A 47 -22.45 -8.65 -8.03
CA PRO A 47 -22.27 -8.45 -9.46
C PRO A 47 -21.76 -7.06 -9.84
N ASP A 48 -21.45 -6.19 -8.87
CA ASP A 48 -20.89 -4.86 -9.15
C ASP A 48 -19.49 -4.99 -9.77
N THR A 49 -19.23 -4.24 -10.83
CA THR A 49 -17.93 -4.22 -11.51
C THR A 49 -16.84 -3.52 -10.73
N ARG A 50 -17.22 -2.69 -9.75
CA ARG A 50 -16.29 -2.00 -8.85
C ARG A 50 -15.92 -2.93 -7.72
N THR A 51 -14.65 -3.20 -7.58
CA THR A 51 -14.12 -4.15 -6.59
C THR A 51 -13.28 -3.44 -5.54
N VAL A 52 -13.50 -3.82 -4.28
CA VAL A 52 -12.70 -3.37 -3.14
C VAL A 52 -11.79 -4.51 -2.69
N VAL A 53 -10.51 -4.25 -2.61
CA VAL A 53 -9.50 -5.21 -2.15
C VAL A 53 -8.68 -4.63 -1.01
N GLU A 54 -8.24 -5.50 -0.10
CA GLU A 54 -7.31 -5.12 0.96
C GLU A 54 -5.89 -5.03 0.36
N VAL A 55 -5.21 -3.93 0.61
CA VAL A 55 -3.82 -3.72 0.18
C VAL A 55 -2.93 -3.34 1.35
N TYR A 56 -1.63 -3.61 1.21
CA TYR A 56 -0.63 -3.25 2.19
C TYR A 56 0.60 -2.66 1.49
N SER A 57 0.65 -1.34 1.37
CA SER A 57 1.67 -0.56 0.65
C SER A 57 3.11 -0.97 1.00
N SER A 58 3.35 -1.34 2.26
CA SER A 58 4.67 -1.80 2.71
C SER A 58 5.15 -3.09 2.03
N LEU A 59 4.28 -3.94 1.49
CA LEU A 59 4.70 -5.11 0.72
C LEU A 59 5.39 -4.69 -0.58
N VAL A 60 4.79 -3.73 -1.29
CA VAL A 60 5.36 -3.18 -2.52
C VAL A 60 6.68 -2.47 -2.22
N ALA A 61 6.71 -1.62 -1.17
CA ALA A 61 7.96 -0.97 -0.77
C ALA A 61 9.07 -1.97 -0.47
N ARG A 62 8.77 -3.02 0.31
CA ARG A 62 9.76 -4.06 0.68
C ARG A 62 10.28 -4.86 -0.52
N SER A 63 9.45 -5.13 -1.51
CA SER A 63 9.89 -5.84 -2.73
C SER A 63 10.88 -5.00 -3.54
N LEU A 64 10.70 -3.67 -3.53
CA LEU A 64 11.50 -2.75 -4.33
C LEU A 64 12.81 -2.34 -3.63
N ILE A 65 12.77 -1.99 -2.34
CA ILE A 65 13.91 -1.43 -1.60
C ILE A 65 14.31 -2.22 -0.34
N GLY A 66 13.75 -3.40 -0.12
CA GLY A 66 13.97 -4.18 1.08
C GLY A 66 13.30 -3.58 2.33
N ARG A 67 13.73 -4.03 3.52
CA ARG A 67 13.14 -3.61 4.79
C ARG A 67 13.71 -2.27 5.27
N ARG A 68 13.59 -1.24 4.46
CA ARG A 68 14.01 0.12 4.81
C ARG A 68 12.80 0.96 5.16
N SER A 69 12.89 1.69 6.28
CA SER A 69 11.87 2.68 6.64
C SER A 69 12.04 3.92 5.78
N TYR A 70 10.98 4.38 5.12
CA TYR A 70 11.01 5.53 4.20
C TYR A 70 10.18 6.72 4.68
N LYS A 71 9.40 6.59 5.74
CA LYS A 71 8.49 7.63 6.25
C LYS A 71 8.44 7.69 7.77
N SER A 72 7.97 8.81 8.32
CA SER A 72 7.56 8.96 9.70
C SER A 72 6.63 10.16 9.87
N ASP A 73 5.59 10.00 10.69
CA ASP A 73 4.72 11.09 11.13
C ASP A 73 5.42 11.99 12.15
N VAL A 74 6.41 11.44 12.85
CA VAL A 74 7.20 12.16 13.86
C VAL A 74 8.35 12.88 13.18
N LYS A 75 8.40 14.21 13.28
CA LYS A 75 9.36 15.08 12.59
C LYS A 75 10.82 14.71 12.91
N GLU A 76 11.11 14.46 14.17
CA GLU A 76 12.44 14.11 14.67
C GLU A 76 12.95 12.78 14.12
N GLN A 77 12.04 11.93 13.66
CA GLN A 77 12.35 10.64 13.03
C GLN A 77 12.46 10.72 11.50
N GLN A 78 12.26 11.88 10.90
CA GLN A 78 12.43 12.09 9.45
C GLN A 78 13.90 12.24 9.09
N THR A 79 14.65 11.16 9.27
CA THR A 79 16.12 11.10 9.10
C THR A 79 16.54 11.12 7.64
N ARG A 80 17.84 11.41 7.42
CA ARG A 80 18.48 11.32 6.10
C ARG A 80 18.34 9.91 5.49
N ALA A 81 18.51 8.86 6.28
CA ALA A 81 18.34 7.49 5.81
C ALA A 81 16.92 7.21 5.27
N ARG A 82 15.88 7.81 5.88
CA ARG A 82 14.51 7.71 5.35
C ARG A 82 14.33 8.52 4.07
N ALA A 83 14.96 9.68 3.96
CA ALA A 83 14.94 10.47 2.72
C ALA A 83 15.61 9.71 1.56
N GLU A 84 16.76 9.08 1.80
CA GLU A 84 17.44 8.22 0.83
C GLU A 84 16.58 7.02 0.44
N ALA A 85 15.92 6.38 1.41
CA ALA A 85 14.99 5.27 1.14
C ALA A 85 13.80 5.69 0.26
N ARG A 86 13.24 6.91 0.48
CA ARG A 86 12.18 7.45 -0.40
C ARG A 86 12.69 7.72 -1.81
N ALA A 87 13.85 8.35 -1.93
CA ALA A 87 14.45 8.62 -3.24
C ALA A 87 14.70 7.33 -4.02
N ASP A 88 15.22 6.30 -3.35
CA ASP A 88 15.43 4.98 -3.94
C ASP A 88 14.11 4.34 -4.35
N LEU A 89 13.08 4.41 -3.49
CA LEU A 89 11.76 3.85 -3.79
C LEU A 89 11.15 4.53 -5.02
N VAL A 90 11.19 5.86 -5.11
CA VAL A 90 10.68 6.62 -6.27
C VAL A 90 11.45 6.26 -7.55
N ARG A 91 12.77 6.02 -7.44
CA ARG A 91 13.59 5.56 -8.58
C ARG A 91 13.15 4.15 -9.02
N MET A 92 12.90 3.23 -8.07
CA MET A 92 12.46 1.87 -8.36
C MET A 92 11.06 1.82 -8.98
N LEU A 93 10.17 2.76 -8.65
CA LEU A 93 8.85 2.86 -9.28
C LEU A 93 8.91 3.11 -10.80
N GLY A 94 9.96 3.71 -11.32
CA GLY A 94 10.17 3.93 -12.74
C GLY A 94 11.17 2.95 -13.39
N SER A 95 11.51 1.86 -12.73
CA SER A 95 12.52 0.89 -13.20
C SER A 95 11.89 -0.42 -13.71
N SER A 96 12.69 -1.21 -14.42
CA SER A 96 12.30 -2.58 -14.84
C SER A 96 11.92 -3.48 -13.66
N LYS A 97 12.47 -3.24 -12.47
CA LYS A 97 12.14 -4.02 -11.27
C LYS A 97 10.65 -4.00 -10.92
N LEU A 98 9.97 -2.86 -11.15
CA LEU A 98 8.52 -2.80 -10.96
C LEU A 98 7.80 -3.67 -11.99
N GLN A 99 8.21 -3.59 -13.26
CA GLN A 99 7.66 -4.42 -14.32
C GLN A 99 7.89 -5.91 -14.05
N ASP A 100 9.10 -6.29 -13.64
CA ASP A 100 9.47 -7.68 -13.37
C ASP A 100 8.68 -8.27 -12.18
N SER A 101 8.44 -7.44 -11.14
CA SER A 101 7.77 -7.89 -9.91
C SER A 101 6.25 -7.86 -9.99
N TYR A 102 5.67 -6.90 -10.73
CA TYR A 102 4.23 -6.62 -10.71
C TYR A 102 3.58 -6.60 -12.11
N GLY A 103 4.35 -6.71 -13.18
CA GLY A 103 3.84 -6.58 -14.54
C GLY A 103 3.37 -5.16 -14.89
N ILE A 104 3.80 -4.15 -14.12
CA ILE A 104 3.32 -2.77 -14.20
C ILE A 104 4.47 -1.84 -14.60
N THR A 105 4.22 -0.98 -15.57
CA THR A 105 5.10 0.14 -15.92
C THR A 105 4.47 1.42 -15.42
N LEU A 106 5.22 2.22 -14.65
CA LEU A 106 4.78 3.50 -14.14
C LEU A 106 5.63 4.63 -14.72
N THR A 107 4.98 5.53 -15.46
CA THR A 107 5.63 6.73 -15.97
C THR A 107 5.35 7.90 -15.04
N LEU A 108 6.40 8.47 -14.46
CA LEU A 108 6.33 9.63 -13.57
C LEU A 108 7.02 10.82 -14.21
N THR A 109 6.36 11.96 -14.22
CA THR A 109 7.01 13.24 -14.55
C THR A 109 8.03 13.62 -13.49
N GLN A 110 8.99 14.50 -13.83
CA GLN A 110 9.97 14.98 -12.86
C GLN A 110 9.29 15.65 -11.64
N LYS A 111 8.23 16.43 -11.86
CA LYS A 111 7.46 17.06 -10.79
C LYS A 111 6.87 16.02 -9.82
N GLN A 112 6.30 14.93 -10.34
CA GLN A 112 5.75 13.83 -9.53
C GLN A 112 6.87 13.11 -8.75
N ARG A 113 8.02 12.83 -9.37
CA ARG A 113 9.17 12.22 -8.70
C ARG A 113 9.64 13.06 -7.51
N VAL A 114 9.80 14.37 -7.70
CA VAL A 114 10.19 15.30 -6.63
C VAL A 114 9.13 15.33 -5.52
N SER A 115 7.85 15.40 -5.86
CA SER A 115 6.76 15.40 -4.90
C SER A 115 6.76 14.13 -4.03
N LEU A 116 6.86 12.96 -4.66
CA LEU A 116 6.90 11.67 -3.95
C LEU A 116 8.14 11.52 -3.07
N ALA A 117 9.31 11.97 -3.52
CA ALA A 117 10.56 11.90 -2.74
C ALA A 117 10.53 12.83 -1.52
N ASN A 118 9.81 13.95 -1.60
CA ASN A 118 9.67 14.91 -0.51
C ASN A 118 8.50 14.62 0.45
N ASP A 119 7.71 13.58 0.16
CA ASP A 119 6.59 13.14 1.01
C ASP A 119 7.10 12.44 2.27
N THR A 120 7.47 13.23 3.27
CA THR A 120 8.11 12.73 4.50
C THR A 120 7.19 11.88 5.37
N LYS A 121 5.87 12.13 5.33
CA LYS A 121 4.85 11.33 6.00
C LYS A 121 4.49 10.08 5.20
N GLY A 122 4.69 10.12 3.88
CA GLY A 122 4.51 8.99 2.99
C GLY A 122 3.08 8.73 2.57
N ASP A 123 2.15 9.65 2.78
CA ASP A 123 0.74 9.43 2.49
C ASP A 123 0.49 9.30 0.98
N VAL A 124 1.08 10.20 0.18
CA VAL A 124 0.96 10.17 -1.28
C VAL A 124 1.74 9.01 -1.87
N LEU A 125 2.91 8.71 -1.31
CA LEU A 125 3.73 7.57 -1.72
C LEU A 125 3.02 6.25 -1.40
N ASP A 126 2.42 6.11 -0.22
CA ASP A 126 1.62 4.94 0.16
C ASP A 126 0.40 4.76 -0.75
N ALA A 127 -0.28 5.84 -1.12
CA ALA A 127 -1.39 5.78 -2.07
C ALA A 127 -0.93 5.28 -3.45
N CYS A 128 0.24 5.71 -3.92
CA CYS A 128 0.85 5.22 -5.15
C CYS A 128 1.17 3.72 -5.06
N LEU A 129 1.77 3.26 -3.95
CA LEU A 129 2.09 1.86 -3.73
C LEU A 129 0.83 0.98 -3.61
N ALA A 130 -0.21 1.50 -2.95
CA ALA A 130 -1.51 0.85 -2.87
C ALA A 130 -2.16 0.70 -4.25
N ALA A 131 -2.09 1.73 -5.10
CA ALA A 131 -2.60 1.67 -6.46
C ALA A 131 -1.87 0.61 -7.31
N ILE A 132 -0.53 0.50 -7.17
CA ILE A 132 0.26 -0.56 -7.83
C ILE A 132 -0.19 -1.95 -7.38
N GLN A 133 -0.35 -2.15 -6.07
CA GLN A 133 -0.80 -3.44 -5.54
C GLN A 133 -2.21 -3.77 -6.01
N THR A 134 -3.13 -2.80 -6.03
CA THR A 134 -4.50 -2.96 -6.53
C THR A 134 -4.52 -3.35 -8.02
N ALA A 135 -3.74 -2.66 -8.85
CA ALA A 135 -3.62 -2.97 -10.26
C ALA A 135 -3.04 -4.39 -10.49
N TRP A 136 -2.03 -4.77 -9.72
CA TRP A 136 -1.46 -6.12 -9.77
C TRP A 136 -2.48 -7.19 -9.37
N VAL A 137 -3.23 -6.99 -8.29
CA VAL A 137 -4.27 -7.89 -7.80
C VAL A 137 -5.40 -8.04 -8.83
N HIS A 138 -5.81 -6.95 -9.49
CA HIS A 138 -6.87 -6.96 -10.51
C HIS A 138 -6.56 -7.88 -11.70
N HIS A 139 -5.29 -8.06 -12.03
CA HIS A 139 -4.84 -8.96 -13.10
C HIS A 139 -4.58 -10.41 -12.62
N ARG A 140 -4.87 -10.73 -11.37
CA ARG A 140 -4.72 -12.07 -10.82
C ARG A 140 -6.04 -12.82 -10.76
N GLU A 141 -5.98 -14.11 -11.07
CA GLU A 141 -7.11 -15.00 -10.86
C GLU A 141 -7.52 -14.97 -9.38
N ASN A 142 -8.83 -14.85 -9.13
CA ASN A 142 -9.38 -14.68 -7.78
C ASN A 142 -8.73 -13.54 -6.96
N PHE A 143 -8.27 -12.47 -7.64
CA PHE A 143 -7.58 -11.33 -6.99
C PHE A 143 -6.34 -11.74 -6.19
N GLY A 144 -5.70 -12.85 -6.53
CA GLY A 144 -4.49 -13.34 -5.88
C GLY A 144 -4.72 -13.89 -4.46
N ILE A 145 -5.96 -14.26 -4.15
CA ILE A 145 -6.38 -14.79 -2.85
C ILE A 145 -6.44 -16.32 -2.89
#